data_4c10c1aa80e8438a596be5b91e10970e
#
_entry.id   4c10c1aa80e8438a596be5b91e10970e
#
_cell.length_a   1.000
_cell.length_b   1.000
_cell.length_c   1.000
_cell.angle_alpha   90.00
_cell.angle_beta   90.00
_cell.angle_gamma   90.00
#
_symmetry.space_group_name_H-M   'P 1'
#
loop_
_entity.id
_entity.type
_entity.pdbx_description
1 polymer ?
#
loop_
_entity_poly.entity_id
_entity_poly.type
_entity_poly.pdbx_seq_one_letter_code
_entity_poly.pdbx_strand_id
1 'polypeptide(L)'
;KTLIQIVDNGSGMSMIDAKKCFERHATSKVRSADDLFSLTTKGFRGEALASIAAISHVLLKTKQKDNEVGSAVLIEGSKIKSTEEIVCSNGTSFEVKNLFYNVPARRNFLKSEKVEFNHIVDEFERIALAHPNISFQLNHNDNEIYVLNEAILRKRIVDILGKKGNGRLVPIDEKTAIVSLKGFVLKPEYAKKSRGEQFLFVNDRYFRSNYFNHAISKAFEGLIQDKSHPSYFLYLDVDPSKIDVNVHPTKTEIKFEEEKFIYAIILSSIRQALGKYNIAPTLDFERETSFDLSPSEMKQPIQEPTIKVNTDYNPFNSSPARSFSNSDRTQSKAINANGFGSNTSKREDWDNFYTIKEEAIKDEAPLEITDLKVSQETNY
;
A
#
# COMPACT_ATOMS: atom_id res chain seq x y z
N LYS A 1 -1.71 6.88 22.80
CA LYS A 1 -2.57 7.53 21.78
C LYS A 1 -3.59 8.35 22.52
N THR A 2 -3.36 9.64 22.52
CA THR A 2 -4.13 10.58 23.33
C THR A 2 -5.41 11.01 22.61
N LEU A 3 -5.34 11.17 21.29
CA LEU A 3 -6.44 11.66 20.47
C LEU A 3 -6.39 11.04 19.07
N ILE A 4 -7.56 10.65 18.54
CA ILE A 4 -7.84 10.43 17.11
C ILE A 4 -9.03 11.30 16.79
N GLN A 5 -8.86 12.23 15.84
CA GLN A 5 -9.92 13.13 15.43
C GLN A 5 -10.21 12.98 13.95
N ILE A 6 -11.49 12.90 13.58
CA ILE A 6 -11.97 12.89 12.22
C ILE A 6 -12.96 14.04 12.05
N VAL A 7 -12.72 14.89 11.07
CA VAL A 7 -13.54 16.04 10.75
C VAL A 7 -14.01 15.93 9.30
N ASP A 8 -15.31 16.04 9.07
CA ASP A 8 -15.92 16.10 7.74
C ASP A 8 -16.76 17.36 7.57
N ASN A 9 -16.95 17.77 6.35
CA ASN A 9 -17.84 18.85 5.93
C ASN A 9 -19.14 18.31 5.28
N GLY A 10 -19.61 17.14 5.72
CA GLY A 10 -20.80 16.49 5.23
C GLY A 10 -22.12 17.13 5.67
N SER A 11 -23.19 16.35 5.63
CA SER A 11 -24.54 16.83 5.95
C SER A 11 -24.76 17.19 7.43
N GLY A 12 -23.87 16.71 8.32
CA GLY A 12 -24.08 16.81 9.76
C GLY A 12 -25.27 15.97 10.26
N MET A 13 -25.58 16.11 11.53
CA MET A 13 -26.68 15.39 12.19
C MET A 13 -27.53 16.35 13.03
N SER A 14 -28.81 16.01 13.21
CA SER A 14 -29.66 16.63 14.21
C SER A 14 -29.19 16.25 15.63
N MET A 15 -29.55 17.04 16.65
CA MET A 15 -29.25 16.69 18.05
C MET A 15 -29.80 15.30 18.45
N ILE A 16 -30.95 14.93 17.92
CA ILE A 16 -31.58 13.62 18.18
C ILE A 16 -30.71 12.51 17.56
N ASP A 17 -30.30 12.69 16.30
CA ASP A 17 -29.48 11.70 15.59
C ASP A 17 -28.06 11.63 16.19
N ALA A 18 -27.51 12.75 16.64
CA ALA A 18 -26.22 12.83 17.31
C ALA A 18 -26.17 12.01 18.61
N LYS A 19 -27.29 11.90 19.34
CA LYS A 19 -27.42 10.99 20.49
C LYS A 19 -27.62 9.55 20.07
N LYS A 20 -28.52 9.33 19.11
CA LYS A 20 -28.90 7.97 18.64
C LYS A 20 -27.76 7.24 17.90
N CYS A 21 -26.84 7.97 17.25
CA CYS A 21 -25.79 7.33 16.47
C CYS A 21 -24.85 6.43 17.31
N PHE A 22 -24.86 6.56 18.64
CA PHE A 22 -24.11 5.72 19.57
C PHE A 22 -24.90 4.52 20.12
N GLU A 23 -26.18 4.41 19.78
CA GLU A 23 -26.99 3.25 20.13
C GLU A 23 -26.62 2.08 19.22
N ARG A 24 -26.72 0.85 19.75
CA ARG A 24 -26.49 -0.33 18.94
C ARG A 24 -27.60 -0.48 17.91
N HIS A 25 -27.22 -0.86 16.71
CA HIS A 25 -28.13 -1.05 15.56
C HIS A 25 -28.77 0.25 15.03
N ALA A 26 -28.38 1.42 15.55
CA ALA A 26 -28.81 2.68 14.99
C ALA A 26 -28.10 2.94 13.66
N THR A 27 -28.84 2.84 12.56
CA THR A 27 -28.34 3.10 11.22
C THR A 27 -29.40 3.78 10.36
N SER A 28 -28.96 4.72 9.53
CA SER A 28 -29.77 5.34 8.48
C SER A 28 -29.62 4.65 7.12
N LYS A 29 -28.78 3.60 7.05
CA LYS A 29 -28.31 3.01 5.78
C LYS A 29 -29.06 1.74 5.36
N VAL A 30 -29.70 1.05 6.29
CA VAL A 30 -30.45 -0.20 6.08
C VAL A 30 -31.80 -0.07 6.78
N ARG A 31 -32.87 -0.28 6.04
CA ARG A 31 -34.25 -0.27 6.55
C ARG A 31 -34.94 -1.63 6.36
N SER A 32 -34.53 -2.36 5.33
CA SER A 32 -35.10 -3.69 4.99
C SER A 32 -33.95 -4.70 4.79
N ALA A 33 -34.29 -5.99 4.79
CA ALA A 33 -33.35 -7.06 4.48
C ALA A 33 -32.80 -6.97 3.04
N ASP A 34 -33.62 -6.47 2.11
CA ASP A 34 -33.25 -6.32 0.70
C ASP A 34 -32.18 -5.26 0.48
N ASP A 35 -32.12 -4.24 1.35
CA ASP A 35 -31.05 -3.21 1.30
C ASP A 35 -29.65 -3.82 1.51
N LEU A 36 -29.55 -5.01 2.14
CA LEU A 36 -28.29 -5.70 2.35
C LEU A 36 -27.64 -6.19 1.06
N PHE A 37 -28.46 -6.47 0.02
CA PHE A 37 -27.99 -6.93 -1.29
C PHE A 37 -27.61 -5.78 -2.23
N SER A 38 -27.94 -4.54 -1.87
CA SER A 38 -27.64 -3.33 -2.67
C SER A 38 -26.72 -2.34 -1.94
N LEU A 39 -25.92 -2.82 -1.00
CA LEU A 39 -25.07 -1.98 -0.15
C LEU A 39 -23.98 -1.27 -0.95
N THR A 40 -24.14 0.02 -1.15
CA THR A 40 -23.11 0.92 -1.68
C THR A 40 -22.31 1.63 -0.58
N THR A 41 -22.87 1.72 0.65
CA THR A 41 -22.25 2.43 1.77
C THR A 41 -21.22 1.56 2.51
N LYS A 42 -20.13 2.17 3.02
CA LYS A 42 -19.07 1.46 3.75
C LYS A 42 -19.52 0.97 5.12
N GLY A 43 -20.37 1.73 5.81
CA GLY A 43 -20.95 1.38 7.11
C GLY A 43 -22.47 1.17 7.01
N PHE A 44 -22.99 0.09 7.60
CA PHE A 44 -24.42 -0.22 7.56
C PHE A 44 -24.98 -0.86 8.84
N ARG A 45 -24.15 -1.46 9.71
CA ARG A 45 -24.61 -2.22 10.89
C ARG A 45 -25.00 -1.37 12.10
N GLY A 46 -24.59 -0.10 12.16
CA GLY A 46 -24.86 0.76 13.32
C GLY A 46 -24.18 0.31 14.62
N GLU A 47 -23.04 -0.36 14.56
CA GLU A 47 -22.35 -0.90 15.74
C GLU A 47 -21.00 -0.26 16.02
N ALA A 48 -20.38 0.39 15.04
CA ALA A 48 -19.00 0.88 15.14
C ALA A 48 -18.88 1.98 16.18
N LEU A 49 -19.73 3.00 16.13
CA LEU A 49 -19.71 4.14 17.07
C LEU A 49 -20.06 3.68 18.48
N ALA A 50 -21.04 2.80 18.66
CA ALA A 50 -21.38 2.18 19.95
C ALA A 50 -20.17 1.44 20.55
N SER A 51 -19.44 0.68 19.74
CA SER A 51 -18.25 -0.05 20.17
C SER A 51 -17.09 0.88 20.53
N ILE A 52 -16.87 1.97 19.79
CA ILE A 52 -15.85 2.97 20.08
C ILE A 52 -16.19 3.70 21.40
N ALA A 53 -17.43 4.14 21.55
CA ALA A 53 -17.89 4.85 22.75
C ALA A 53 -17.81 3.99 24.02
N ALA A 54 -17.93 2.67 23.91
CA ALA A 54 -17.81 1.76 25.03
C ALA A 54 -16.40 1.69 25.64
N ILE A 55 -15.36 2.01 24.86
CA ILE A 55 -13.95 1.81 25.27
C ILE A 55 -13.11 3.10 25.22
N SER A 56 -13.74 4.24 25.01
CA SER A 56 -13.07 5.53 24.87
C SER A 56 -13.93 6.68 25.39
N HIS A 57 -13.34 7.86 25.46
CA HIS A 57 -14.07 9.11 25.63
C HIS A 57 -14.29 9.73 24.26
N VAL A 58 -15.53 9.97 23.89
CA VAL A 58 -15.88 10.50 22.57
C VAL A 58 -16.54 11.86 22.72
N LEU A 59 -16.01 12.87 22.02
CA LEU A 59 -16.67 14.16 21.83
C LEU A 59 -17.11 14.25 20.37
N LEU A 60 -18.41 14.28 20.17
CA LEU A 60 -19.04 14.52 18.88
C LEU A 60 -19.46 16.00 18.82
N LYS A 61 -19.07 16.70 17.75
CA LYS A 61 -19.58 18.02 17.38
C LYS A 61 -20.19 17.92 15.99
N THR A 62 -21.42 18.39 15.81
CA THR A 62 -22.08 18.29 14.51
C THR A 62 -23.06 19.44 14.29
N LYS A 63 -23.18 19.84 13.00
CA LYS A 63 -24.13 20.84 12.57
C LYS A 63 -24.66 20.55 11.18
N GLN A 64 -25.96 20.58 10.99
CA GLN A 64 -26.60 20.53 9.68
C GLN A 64 -26.52 21.91 9.01
N LYS A 65 -26.53 21.92 7.68
CA LYS A 65 -26.36 23.14 6.88
C LYS A 65 -27.43 24.20 7.18
N ASP A 66 -28.66 23.74 7.45
CA ASP A 66 -29.82 24.61 7.64
C ASP A 66 -29.99 25.08 9.08
N ASN A 67 -29.16 24.65 10.02
CA ASN A 67 -29.22 25.02 11.42
C ASN A 67 -28.21 26.12 11.72
N GLU A 68 -28.63 27.10 12.56
CA GLU A 68 -27.77 28.19 13.02
C GLU A 68 -26.75 27.69 14.05
N VAL A 69 -27.17 26.80 14.94
CA VAL A 69 -26.32 26.21 15.99
C VAL A 69 -26.12 24.72 15.75
N GLY A 70 -25.00 24.23 16.19
CA GLY A 70 -24.67 22.82 16.21
C GLY A 70 -24.85 22.21 17.59
N SER A 71 -24.57 20.93 17.69
CA SER A 71 -24.66 20.15 18.93
C SER A 71 -23.33 19.53 19.29
N ALA A 72 -22.95 19.55 20.56
CA ALA A 72 -21.86 18.78 21.13
C ALA A 72 -22.42 17.69 22.05
N VAL A 73 -21.97 16.47 21.88
CA VAL A 73 -22.33 15.31 22.71
C VAL A 73 -21.05 14.66 23.24
N LEU A 74 -20.91 14.69 24.59
CA LEU A 74 -19.79 14.00 25.25
C LEU A 74 -20.27 12.67 25.79
N ILE A 75 -19.52 11.61 25.46
CA ILE A 75 -19.84 10.23 25.83
C ILE A 75 -18.61 9.59 26.46
N GLU A 76 -18.81 8.88 27.56
CA GLU A 76 -17.80 8.11 28.27
C GLU A 76 -18.36 6.76 28.65
N GLY A 77 -17.71 5.65 28.22
CA GLY A 77 -18.14 4.30 28.52
C GLY A 77 -19.60 4.03 28.16
N SER A 78 -20.01 4.43 26.96
CA SER A 78 -21.39 4.30 26.44
C SER A 78 -22.45 5.14 27.16
N LYS A 79 -22.06 6.07 28.04
CA LYS A 79 -23.02 6.95 28.74
C LYS A 79 -22.83 8.40 28.28
N ILE A 80 -23.91 9.03 27.86
CA ILE A 80 -23.92 10.45 27.54
C ILE A 80 -23.70 11.24 28.84
N LYS A 81 -22.67 12.09 28.88
CA LYS A 81 -22.30 12.93 30.02
C LYS A 81 -22.86 14.32 29.88
N SER A 82 -22.71 14.92 28.72
CA SER A 82 -23.30 16.24 28.43
C SER A 82 -23.81 16.30 27.01
N THR A 83 -24.77 17.19 26.80
CA THR A 83 -25.26 17.58 25.46
C THR A 83 -25.46 19.09 25.51
N GLU A 84 -24.78 19.80 24.64
CA GLU A 84 -24.73 21.26 24.62
C GLU A 84 -24.96 21.78 23.21
N GLU A 85 -25.56 22.93 23.08
CA GLU A 85 -25.58 23.68 21.83
C GLU A 85 -24.27 24.45 21.70
N ILE A 86 -23.66 24.38 20.52
CA ILE A 86 -22.37 25.01 20.24
C ILE A 86 -22.38 25.70 18.89
N VAL A 87 -21.51 26.67 18.72
CA VAL A 87 -21.18 27.24 17.42
C VAL A 87 -20.07 26.39 16.81
N CYS A 88 -20.33 25.73 15.67
CA CYS A 88 -19.38 24.95 14.94
C CYS A 88 -19.62 25.02 13.42
N SER A 89 -18.67 24.58 12.63
CA SER A 89 -18.80 24.44 11.17
C SER A 89 -19.80 23.36 10.78
N ASN A 90 -20.35 23.45 9.56
CA ASN A 90 -21.20 22.40 9.00
C ASN A 90 -20.42 21.09 8.85
N GLY A 91 -21.11 19.96 9.07
CA GLY A 91 -20.51 18.64 9.02
C GLY A 91 -20.38 18.02 10.40
N THR A 92 -19.40 17.13 10.57
CA THR A 92 -19.22 16.38 11.81
C THR A 92 -17.75 16.29 12.21
N SER A 93 -17.48 16.39 13.51
CA SER A 93 -16.18 16.15 14.13
C SER A 93 -16.32 15.12 15.23
N PHE A 94 -15.59 14.00 15.10
CA PHE A 94 -15.44 12.97 16.14
C PHE A 94 -14.06 13.06 16.74
N GLU A 95 -13.96 13.31 18.05
CA GLU A 95 -12.74 13.24 18.83
C GLU A 95 -12.79 12.01 19.73
N VAL A 96 -11.94 11.02 19.47
CA VAL A 96 -11.82 9.79 20.27
C VAL A 96 -10.58 9.92 21.13
N LYS A 97 -10.77 10.01 22.45
CA LYS A 97 -9.70 10.17 23.45
C LYS A 97 -9.60 8.94 24.35
N ASN A 98 -8.40 8.70 24.87
CA ASN A 98 -8.13 7.67 25.89
C ASN A 98 -8.62 6.26 25.51
N LEU A 99 -8.35 5.86 24.26
CA LEU A 99 -8.75 4.55 23.74
C LEU A 99 -8.30 3.42 24.69
N PHE A 100 -9.22 2.49 25.00
CA PHE A 100 -9.07 1.39 25.97
C PHE A 100 -8.81 1.83 27.41
N TYR A 101 -9.29 3.02 27.84
CA TYR A 101 -9.10 3.49 29.21
C TYR A 101 -9.66 2.54 30.26
N ASN A 102 -10.77 1.88 29.99
CA ASN A 102 -11.47 0.92 30.85
C ASN A 102 -11.17 -0.55 30.55
N VAL A 103 -10.26 -0.83 29.59
CA VAL A 103 -9.86 -2.19 29.20
C VAL A 103 -8.31 -2.29 29.19
N PRO A 104 -7.67 -2.34 30.39
CA PRO A 104 -6.20 -2.31 30.50
C PRO A 104 -5.50 -3.40 29.68
N ALA A 105 -6.06 -4.61 29.66
CA ALA A 105 -5.51 -5.71 28.86
C ALA A 105 -5.36 -5.31 27.37
N ARG A 106 -6.41 -4.78 26.74
CA ARG A 106 -6.35 -4.33 25.34
C ARG A 106 -5.40 -3.15 25.14
N ARG A 107 -5.31 -2.24 26.11
CA ARG A 107 -4.37 -1.12 26.04
C ARG A 107 -2.91 -1.62 26.02
N ASN A 108 -2.59 -2.66 26.76
CA ASN A 108 -1.25 -3.27 26.79
C ASN A 108 -0.89 -4.02 25.48
N PHE A 109 -1.89 -4.44 24.71
CA PHE A 109 -1.67 -5.05 23.37
C PHE A 109 -1.43 -4.03 22.26
N LEU A 110 -1.63 -2.74 22.50
CA LEU A 110 -1.29 -1.70 21.53
C LEU A 110 0.22 -1.74 21.27
N LYS A 111 0.57 -1.79 20.00
CA LYS A 111 1.97 -1.76 19.54
C LYS A 111 2.59 -0.37 19.73
N SER A 112 3.84 -0.22 19.31
CA SER A 112 4.51 1.08 19.35
C SER A 112 3.73 2.15 18.56
N GLU A 113 3.91 3.41 18.88
CA GLU A 113 3.22 4.52 18.19
C GLU A 113 3.46 4.51 16.68
N LYS A 114 4.69 4.22 16.27
CA LYS A 114 5.05 4.11 14.85
C LYS A 114 4.26 3.03 14.12
N VAL A 115 4.09 1.86 14.72
CA VAL A 115 3.36 0.73 14.09
C VAL A 115 1.88 1.06 13.98
N GLU A 116 1.29 1.62 15.03
CA GLU A 116 -0.13 1.98 14.97
C GLU A 116 -0.39 3.19 14.05
N PHE A 117 0.56 4.11 13.96
CA PHE A 117 0.46 5.20 13.01
C PHE A 117 0.51 4.67 11.57
N ASN A 118 1.39 3.73 11.26
CA ASN A 118 1.40 3.08 9.94
C ASN A 118 0.05 2.42 9.62
N HIS A 119 -0.62 1.78 10.59
CA HIS A 119 -1.97 1.23 10.37
C HIS A 119 -3.00 2.33 10.06
N ILE A 120 -2.88 3.50 10.70
CA ILE A 120 -3.76 4.66 10.41
C ILE A 120 -3.50 5.17 8.99
N VAL A 121 -2.22 5.26 8.60
CA VAL A 121 -1.82 5.67 7.24
C VAL A 121 -2.37 4.68 6.20
N ASP A 122 -2.23 3.37 6.43
CA ASP A 122 -2.76 2.33 5.53
C ASP A 122 -4.28 2.50 5.32
N GLU A 123 -5.05 2.73 6.39
CA GLU A 123 -6.51 2.93 6.27
C GLU A 123 -6.85 4.27 5.60
N PHE A 124 -6.08 5.32 5.88
CA PHE A 124 -6.24 6.61 5.22
C PHE A 124 -5.98 6.51 3.71
N GLU A 125 -4.90 5.85 3.29
CA GLU A 125 -4.58 5.65 1.88
C GLU A 125 -5.67 4.85 1.16
N ARG A 126 -6.22 3.81 1.79
CA ARG A 126 -7.32 3.01 1.24
C ARG A 126 -8.55 3.87 0.95
N ILE A 127 -8.93 4.75 1.89
CA ILE A 127 -10.10 5.62 1.72
C ILE A 127 -9.80 6.70 0.69
N ALA A 128 -8.63 7.33 0.74
CA ALA A 128 -8.24 8.39 -0.17
C ALA A 128 -8.11 7.91 -1.62
N LEU A 129 -7.66 6.66 -1.84
CA LEU A 129 -7.60 6.02 -3.15
C LEU A 129 -8.99 5.64 -3.66
N ALA A 130 -9.90 5.20 -2.80
CA ALA A 130 -11.27 4.87 -3.19
C ALA A 130 -12.07 6.10 -3.63
N HIS A 131 -11.74 7.29 -3.11
CA HIS A 131 -12.50 8.52 -3.35
C HIS A 131 -11.58 9.67 -3.83
N PRO A 132 -11.03 9.61 -5.04
CA PRO A 132 -10.15 10.65 -5.55
C PRO A 132 -10.84 12.01 -5.74
N ASN A 133 -12.17 12.03 -5.84
CA ASN A 133 -13.02 13.21 -5.94
C ASN A 133 -13.30 13.93 -4.62
N ILE A 134 -12.71 13.47 -3.51
CA ILE A 134 -12.83 14.09 -2.19
C ILE A 134 -11.44 14.55 -1.74
N SER A 135 -11.36 15.73 -1.14
CA SER A 135 -10.13 16.21 -0.52
C SER A 135 -9.91 15.53 0.83
N PHE A 136 -8.66 15.13 1.08
CA PHE A 136 -8.26 14.49 2.34
C PHE A 136 -7.03 15.15 2.92
N GLN A 137 -6.98 15.28 4.24
CA GLN A 137 -5.80 15.74 4.97
C GLN A 137 -5.53 14.80 6.14
N LEU A 138 -4.27 14.44 6.35
CA LEU A 138 -3.82 13.68 7.51
C LEU A 138 -2.73 14.45 8.23
N ASN A 139 -2.98 14.75 9.49
CA ASN A 139 -2.02 15.39 10.39
C ASN A 139 -1.61 14.40 11.50
N HIS A 140 -0.36 14.46 11.92
CA HIS A 140 0.17 13.67 13.03
C HIS A 140 1.07 14.53 13.90
N ASN A 141 0.68 14.77 15.17
CA ASN A 141 1.44 15.59 16.12
C ASN A 141 1.89 16.92 15.50
N ASP A 142 0.93 17.71 15.03
CA ASP A 142 1.13 19.03 14.40
C ASP A 142 1.89 19.03 13.05
N ASN A 143 2.32 17.84 12.59
CA ASN A 143 2.91 17.69 11.27
C ASN A 143 1.86 17.27 10.24
N GLU A 144 1.89 17.94 9.11
CA GLU A 144 1.09 17.61 7.93
C GLU A 144 1.73 16.44 7.16
N ILE A 145 1.07 15.29 7.14
CA ILE A 145 1.58 14.08 6.48
C ILE A 145 1.07 13.99 5.05
N TYR A 146 -0.23 14.20 4.86
CA TYR A 146 -0.86 14.23 3.54
C TYR A 146 -1.78 15.43 3.40
N VAL A 147 -1.71 16.08 2.24
CA VAL A 147 -2.69 17.05 1.74
C VAL A 147 -3.06 16.63 0.34
N LEU A 148 -4.20 16.00 0.21
CA LEU A 148 -4.69 15.41 -1.03
C LEU A 148 -5.94 16.18 -1.48
N ASN A 149 -5.76 17.08 -2.44
CA ASN A 149 -6.89 17.80 -3.04
C ASN A 149 -7.70 16.88 -3.93
N GLU A 150 -8.93 17.24 -4.24
CA GLU A 150 -9.74 16.61 -5.26
C GLU A 150 -8.95 16.47 -6.58
N ALA A 151 -8.94 15.29 -7.17
CA ALA A 151 -8.13 14.98 -8.35
C ALA A 151 -8.68 13.79 -9.14
N ILE A 152 -8.19 13.62 -10.35
CA ILE A 152 -8.38 12.39 -11.11
C ILE A 152 -7.59 11.24 -10.46
N LEU A 153 -8.04 10.01 -10.67
CA LEU A 153 -7.46 8.82 -10.07
C LEU A 153 -5.94 8.73 -10.23
N ARG A 154 -5.44 8.96 -11.45
CA ARG A 154 -3.98 8.93 -11.73
C ARG A 154 -3.21 9.90 -10.84
N LYS A 155 -3.69 11.13 -10.71
CA LYS A 155 -3.04 12.15 -9.88
C LYS A 155 -3.09 11.76 -8.40
N ARG A 156 -4.23 11.25 -7.91
CA ARG A 156 -4.37 10.76 -6.53
C ARG A 156 -3.35 9.66 -6.21
N ILE A 157 -3.16 8.69 -7.11
CA ILE A 157 -2.15 7.63 -6.96
C ILE A 157 -0.74 8.23 -6.90
N VAL A 158 -0.44 9.18 -7.79
CA VAL A 158 0.88 9.85 -7.81
C VAL A 158 1.12 10.66 -6.54
N ASP A 159 0.11 11.36 -6.03
CA ASP A 159 0.22 12.15 -4.80
C ASP A 159 0.52 11.25 -3.57
N ILE A 160 0.00 10.03 -3.55
CA ILE A 160 0.28 9.01 -2.51
C ILE A 160 1.65 8.36 -2.72
N LEU A 161 2.00 7.95 -3.95
CA LEU A 161 3.30 7.32 -4.27
C LEU A 161 4.49 8.30 -4.22
N GLY A 162 4.21 9.60 -4.22
CA GLY A 162 5.18 10.67 -4.38
C GLY A 162 5.54 10.98 -5.83
N LYS A 163 6.23 12.09 -6.05
CA LYS A 163 6.52 12.69 -7.37
C LYS A 163 7.14 11.73 -8.40
N LYS A 164 7.88 10.72 -7.95
CA LYS A 164 8.50 9.71 -8.82
C LYS A 164 7.51 8.72 -9.43
N GLY A 165 6.25 8.72 -9.00
CA GLY A 165 5.22 7.76 -9.44
C GLY A 165 4.72 7.96 -10.87
N ASN A 166 4.77 9.17 -11.43
CA ASN A 166 4.03 9.52 -12.65
C ASN A 166 4.44 8.72 -13.91
N GLY A 167 5.74 8.49 -14.13
CA GLY A 167 6.26 7.73 -15.29
C GLY A 167 6.18 6.21 -15.15
N ARG A 168 5.74 5.71 -13.99
CA ARG A 168 5.77 4.28 -13.63
C ARG A 168 4.43 3.57 -13.83
N LEU A 169 3.36 4.32 -14.02
CA LEU A 169 2.00 3.82 -14.06
C LEU A 169 1.60 3.40 -15.47
N VAL A 170 1.21 2.14 -15.61
CA VAL A 170 0.61 1.55 -16.81
C VAL A 170 -0.91 1.51 -16.60
N PRO A 171 -1.71 2.20 -17.42
CA PRO A 171 -3.16 2.23 -17.28
C PRO A 171 -3.78 0.91 -17.70
N ILE A 172 -4.86 0.54 -17.01
CA ILE A 172 -5.75 -0.56 -17.35
C ILE A 172 -7.16 0.02 -17.44
N ASP A 173 -7.84 -0.26 -18.53
CA ASP A 173 -9.26 0.07 -18.72
C ASP A 173 -9.85 -1.02 -19.61
N GLU A 174 -10.61 -1.93 -18.99
CA GLU A 174 -11.27 -3.03 -19.67
C GLU A 174 -12.72 -3.10 -19.22
N LYS A 175 -13.63 -3.11 -20.17
CA LYS A 175 -15.05 -3.16 -19.88
C LYS A 175 -15.67 -4.42 -20.51
N THR A 176 -16.21 -5.28 -19.66
CA THR A 176 -16.90 -6.50 -20.07
C THR A 176 -18.33 -6.50 -19.56
N ALA A 177 -19.12 -7.51 -19.92
CA ALA A 177 -20.48 -7.67 -19.40
C ALA A 177 -20.50 -8.08 -17.92
N ILE A 178 -19.40 -8.62 -17.37
CA ILE A 178 -19.31 -9.16 -16.00
C ILE A 178 -18.72 -8.11 -15.05
N VAL A 179 -17.67 -7.40 -15.48
CA VAL A 179 -16.94 -6.45 -14.66
C VAL A 179 -16.35 -5.34 -15.52
N SER A 180 -16.36 -4.12 -15.00
CA SER A 180 -15.53 -3.03 -15.52
C SER A 180 -14.28 -2.93 -14.66
N LEU A 181 -13.11 -3.19 -15.25
CA LEU A 181 -11.80 -3.15 -14.59
C LEU A 181 -11.06 -1.89 -15.02
N LYS A 182 -10.75 -1.02 -14.08
CA LYS A 182 -9.99 0.21 -14.30
C LYS A 182 -8.85 0.32 -13.32
N GLY A 183 -7.85 1.15 -13.65
CA GLY A 183 -6.80 1.47 -12.71
C GLY A 183 -5.42 1.47 -13.32
N PHE A 184 -4.44 1.12 -12.50
CA PHE A 184 -3.04 1.20 -12.87
C PHE A 184 -2.25 0.06 -12.24
N VAL A 185 -1.27 -0.46 -12.98
CA VAL A 185 -0.19 -1.27 -12.42
C VAL A 185 1.13 -0.52 -12.60
N LEU A 186 2.11 -0.78 -11.76
CA LEU A 186 3.45 -0.25 -11.97
C LEU A 186 4.20 -1.10 -12.99
N LYS A 187 5.10 -0.47 -13.75
CA LYS A 187 6.00 -1.19 -14.65
C LYS A 187 6.82 -2.24 -13.89
N PRO A 188 7.18 -3.37 -14.52
CA PRO A 188 7.89 -4.48 -13.87
C PRO A 188 9.18 -4.08 -13.15
N GLU A 189 9.92 -3.11 -13.69
CA GLU A 189 11.18 -2.59 -13.11
C GLU A 189 11.01 -1.97 -11.71
N TYR A 190 9.77 -1.60 -11.31
CA TYR A 190 9.45 -1.05 -9.99
C TYR A 190 8.83 -2.06 -9.03
N ALA A 191 8.90 -3.36 -9.36
CA ALA A 191 8.46 -4.41 -8.44
C ALA A 191 9.29 -4.39 -7.15
N LYS A 192 8.64 -4.60 -6.01
CA LYS A 192 9.24 -4.50 -4.67
C LYS A 192 9.44 -5.87 -4.04
N LYS A 193 10.48 -6.02 -3.21
CA LYS A 193 10.68 -7.23 -2.40
C LYS A 193 9.61 -7.41 -1.30
N SER A 194 9.02 -6.31 -0.84
CA SER A 194 7.94 -6.33 0.16
C SER A 194 6.58 -6.10 -0.50
N ARG A 195 5.54 -6.76 0.00
CA ARG A 195 4.16 -6.45 -0.37
C ARG A 195 3.81 -5.09 0.25
N GLY A 196 3.64 -4.05 -0.57
CA GLY A 196 3.31 -2.71 -0.12
C GLY A 196 2.10 -2.17 -0.86
N GLU A 197 2.30 -1.57 -1.98
CA GLU A 197 1.30 -0.84 -2.77
C GLU A 197 0.41 -1.79 -3.58
N GLN A 198 -0.42 -2.59 -2.89
CA GLN A 198 -1.31 -3.58 -3.49
C GLN A 198 -2.75 -3.26 -3.11
N PHE A 199 -3.44 -2.52 -3.97
CA PHE A 199 -4.78 -2.02 -3.71
C PHE A 199 -5.79 -2.60 -4.71
N LEU A 200 -6.76 -3.34 -4.20
CA LEU A 200 -7.94 -3.82 -4.93
C LEU A 200 -9.18 -3.14 -4.36
N PHE A 201 -10.01 -2.63 -5.24
CA PHE A 201 -11.29 -2.03 -4.90
C PHE A 201 -12.40 -2.69 -5.70
N VAL A 202 -13.55 -2.90 -5.08
CA VAL A 202 -14.81 -3.23 -5.75
C VAL A 202 -15.89 -2.27 -5.29
N ASN A 203 -16.55 -1.60 -6.23
CA ASN A 203 -17.60 -0.61 -5.94
C ASN A 203 -17.12 0.38 -4.84
N ASP A 204 -15.93 0.97 -5.03
CA ASP A 204 -15.23 1.88 -4.11
C ASP A 204 -14.85 1.29 -2.75
N ARG A 205 -15.01 -0.01 -2.53
CA ARG A 205 -14.62 -0.68 -1.29
C ARG A 205 -13.29 -1.40 -1.46
N TYR A 206 -12.32 -1.10 -0.59
CA TYR A 206 -11.08 -1.86 -0.52
C TYR A 206 -11.35 -3.30 -0.07
N PHE A 207 -10.72 -4.27 -0.75
CA PHE A 207 -10.78 -5.67 -0.36
C PHE A 207 -9.44 -6.37 -0.62
N ARG A 208 -9.29 -7.56 -0.04
CA ARG A 208 -8.16 -8.45 -0.24
C ARG A 208 -8.64 -9.77 -0.82
N SER A 209 -7.96 -10.25 -1.84
CA SER A 209 -8.19 -11.57 -2.41
C SER A 209 -6.86 -12.20 -2.79
N ASN A 210 -6.51 -13.30 -2.16
CA ASN A 210 -5.32 -14.06 -2.54
C ASN A 210 -5.46 -14.62 -3.97
N TYR A 211 -6.68 -14.93 -4.38
CA TYR A 211 -6.98 -15.46 -5.71
C TYR A 211 -6.71 -14.42 -6.80
N PHE A 212 -7.17 -13.18 -6.63
CA PHE A 212 -6.86 -12.10 -7.58
C PHE A 212 -5.41 -11.64 -7.50
N ASN A 213 -4.80 -11.64 -6.32
CA ASN A 213 -3.37 -11.40 -6.18
C ASN A 213 -2.54 -12.42 -6.98
N HIS A 214 -2.97 -13.68 -7.01
CA HIS A 214 -2.33 -14.71 -7.84
C HIS A 214 -2.50 -14.40 -9.32
N ALA A 215 -3.69 -13.97 -9.80
CA ALA A 215 -3.91 -13.57 -11.19
C ALA A 215 -2.95 -12.44 -11.61
N ILE A 216 -2.82 -11.41 -10.75
CA ILE A 216 -1.94 -10.27 -10.98
C ILE A 216 -0.48 -10.73 -11.01
N SER A 217 -0.04 -11.49 -10.01
CA SER A 217 1.33 -12.01 -9.95
C SER A 217 1.67 -12.86 -11.18
N LYS A 218 0.73 -13.70 -11.62
CA LYS A 218 0.87 -14.52 -12.84
C LYS A 218 0.93 -13.68 -14.11
N ALA A 219 0.31 -12.50 -14.14
CA ALA A 219 0.47 -11.58 -15.27
C ALA A 219 1.88 -10.99 -15.37
N PHE A 220 2.58 -10.87 -14.25
CA PHE A 220 3.96 -10.37 -14.17
C PHE A 220 5.02 -11.49 -14.23
N GLU A 221 4.61 -12.76 -14.35
CA GLU A 221 5.51 -13.90 -14.43
C GLU A 221 6.49 -13.74 -15.61
N GLY A 222 7.78 -13.93 -15.35
CA GLY A 222 8.85 -13.72 -16.31
C GLY A 222 9.24 -12.24 -16.56
N LEU A 223 8.51 -11.28 -16.00
CA LEU A 223 8.80 -9.84 -16.14
C LEU A 223 9.46 -9.24 -14.91
N ILE A 224 9.32 -9.86 -13.74
CA ILE A 224 9.87 -9.40 -12.46
C ILE A 224 10.79 -10.46 -11.88
N GLN A 225 11.71 -10.02 -11.00
CA GLN A 225 12.62 -10.93 -10.31
C GLN A 225 11.84 -11.85 -9.35
N ASP A 226 12.37 -13.06 -9.12
CA ASP A 226 11.83 -13.99 -8.14
C ASP A 226 11.67 -13.34 -6.78
N LYS A 227 10.58 -13.66 -6.08
CA LYS A 227 10.22 -13.11 -4.76
C LYS A 227 9.94 -11.60 -4.75
N SER A 228 9.83 -10.96 -5.92
CA SER A 228 9.35 -9.59 -6.03
C SER A 228 7.83 -9.56 -6.21
N HIS A 229 7.21 -8.48 -5.74
CA HIS A 229 5.77 -8.27 -5.78
C HIS A 229 5.43 -7.06 -6.65
N PRO A 230 4.47 -7.20 -7.59
CA PRO A 230 4.00 -6.07 -8.37
C PRO A 230 3.20 -5.11 -7.48
N SER A 231 3.28 -3.81 -7.79
CA SER A 231 2.42 -2.79 -7.19
C SER A 231 1.26 -2.48 -8.15
N TYR A 232 0.06 -2.33 -7.62
CA TYR A 232 -1.14 -2.12 -8.42
C TYR A 232 -2.25 -1.38 -7.64
N PHE A 233 -3.08 -0.69 -8.40
CA PHE A 233 -4.24 0.09 -7.97
C PHE A 233 -5.39 -0.25 -8.92
N LEU A 234 -6.16 -1.29 -8.61
CA LEU A 234 -7.19 -1.84 -9.49
C LEU A 234 -8.57 -1.65 -8.90
N TYR A 235 -9.48 -1.22 -9.73
CA TYR A 235 -10.87 -0.90 -9.39
C TYR A 235 -11.79 -1.76 -10.24
N LEU A 236 -12.59 -2.57 -9.58
CA LEU A 236 -13.60 -3.42 -10.16
C LEU A 236 -14.97 -2.78 -9.91
N ASP A 237 -15.72 -2.57 -10.98
CA ASP A 237 -17.12 -2.17 -10.90
C ASP A 237 -17.95 -3.38 -11.31
N VAL A 238 -18.71 -3.94 -10.36
CA VAL A 238 -19.46 -5.18 -10.48
C VAL A 238 -20.88 -4.93 -9.97
N ASP A 239 -21.85 -5.58 -10.56
CA ASP A 239 -23.24 -5.53 -10.06
C ASP A 239 -23.27 -5.92 -8.56
N PRO A 240 -23.78 -5.05 -7.66
CA PRO A 240 -23.85 -5.36 -6.23
C PRO A 240 -24.54 -6.66 -5.89
N SER A 241 -25.52 -7.11 -6.71
CA SER A 241 -26.23 -8.37 -6.51
C SER A 241 -25.36 -9.62 -6.73
N LYS A 242 -24.22 -9.47 -7.44
CA LYS A 242 -23.28 -10.57 -7.75
C LYS A 242 -22.10 -10.65 -6.79
N ILE A 243 -22.11 -9.86 -5.74
CA ILE A 243 -21.06 -9.84 -4.72
C ILE A 243 -21.65 -9.97 -3.32
N ASP A 244 -21.00 -10.78 -2.47
CA ASP A 244 -21.30 -10.82 -1.05
C ASP A 244 -20.17 -10.15 -0.26
N VAL A 245 -20.49 -9.01 0.35
CA VAL A 245 -19.56 -8.19 1.17
C VAL A 245 -19.60 -8.60 2.64
N ASN A 246 -20.63 -9.36 3.05
CA ASN A 246 -20.85 -9.68 4.47
C ASN A 246 -20.17 -10.98 4.92
N VAL A 247 -19.04 -11.32 4.33
CA VAL A 247 -18.30 -12.57 4.62
C VAL A 247 -17.51 -12.48 5.93
N HIS A 248 -16.85 -11.33 6.21
CA HIS A 248 -16.00 -11.14 7.38
C HIS A 248 -16.34 -9.84 8.12
N PRO A 249 -16.19 -9.77 9.47
CA PRO A 249 -16.48 -8.55 10.24
C PRO A 249 -15.70 -7.32 9.77
N THR A 250 -14.46 -7.47 9.30
CA THR A 250 -13.64 -6.39 8.73
C THR A 250 -14.07 -5.98 7.34
N LYS A 251 -14.96 -6.75 6.69
CA LYS A 251 -15.47 -6.50 5.31
C LYS A 251 -14.36 -6.35 4.26
N THR A 252 -13.19 -6.92 4.52
CA THR A 252 -12.05 -6.91 3.59
C THR A 252 -12.02 -8.14 2.69
N GLU A 253 -12.85 -9.15 2.97
CA GLU A 253 -13.02 -10.34 2.15
C GLU A 253 -14.40 -10.27 1.48
N ILE A 254 -14.43 -10.47 0.19
CA ILE A 254 -15.63 -10.38 -0.64
C ILE A 254 -15.71 -11.64 -1.48
N LYS A 255 -16.89 -12.24 -1.56
CA LYS A 255 -17.18 -13.33 -2.48
C LYS A 255 -17.80 -12.79 -3.75
N PHE A 256 -17.35 -13.30 -4.88
CA PHE A 256 -17.86 -12.98 -6.21
C PHE A 256 -18.53 -14.20 -6.80
N GLU A 257 -19.69 -14.02 -7.43
CA GLU A 257 -20.38 -15.10 -8.13
C GLU A 257 -19.54 -15.60 -9.30
N GLU A 258 -18.97 -14.68 -10.09
CA GLU A 258 -18.20 -14.93 -11.31
C GLU A 258 -16.69 -14.85 -11.09
N GLU A 259 -16.18 -15.34 -9.96
CA GLU A 259 -14.78 -15.15 -9.53
C GLU A 259 -13.75 -15.64 -10.57
N LYS A 260 -14.03 -16.79 -11.23
CA LYS A 260 -13.13 -17.35 -12.24
C LYS A 260 -13.02 -16.48 -13.50
N PHE A 261 -14.14 -15.89 -13.93
CA PHE A 261 -14.16 -14.99 -15.09
C PHE A 261 -13.44 -13.69 -14.77
N ILE A 262 -13.66 -13.10 -13.59
CA ILE A 262 -12.96 -11.91 -13.13
C ILE A 262 -11.45 -12.17 -13.06
N TYR A 263 -11.02 -13.34 -12.57
CA TYR A 263 -9.63 -13.75 -12.56
C TYR A 263 -9.02 -13.73 -13.98
N ALA A 264 -9.69 -14.33 -14.94
CA ALA A 264 -9.22 -14.39 -16.34
C ALA A 264 -9.15 -12.99 -16.97
N ILE A 265 -10.14 -12.13 -16.69
CA ILE A 265 -10.17 -10.74 -17.16
C ILE A 265 -8.99 -9.95 -16.56
N ILE A 266 -8.75 -10.03 -15.26
CA ILE A 266 -7.60 -9.37 -14.61
C ILE A 266 -6.29 -9.81 -15.23
N LEU A 267 -6.10 -11.14 -15.38
CA LEU A 267 -4.87 -11.70 -15.94
C LEU A 267 -4.62 -11.22 -17.40
N SER A 268 -5.65 -11.28 -18.24
CA SER A 268 -5.54 -10.90 -19.66
C SER A 268 -5.34 -9.41 -19.84
N SER A 269 -6.09 -8.58 -19.12
CA SER A 269 -6.02 -7.12 -19.22
C SER A 269 -4.65 -6.58 -18.77
N ILE A 270 -4.10 -7.14 -17.69
CA ILE A 270 -2.75 -6.75 -17.23
C ILE A 270 -1.69 -7.17 -18.23
N ARG A 271 -1.74 -8.41 -18.75
CA ARG A 271 -0.79 -8.89 -19.76
C ARG A 271 -0.84 -8.02 -21.03
N GLN A 272 -2.04 -7.70 -21.48
CA GLN A 272 -2.23 -6.82 -22.64
C GLN A 272 -1.65 -5.41 -22.40
N ALA A 273 -1.94 -4.83 -21.23
CA ALA A 273 -1.42 -3.51 -20.86
C ALA A 273 0.12 -3.53 -20.79
N LEU A 274 0.71 -4.49 -20.09
CA LEU A 274 2.17 -4.62 -20.00
C LEU A 274 2.82 -4.85 -21.37
N GLY A 275 2.19 -5.66 -22.24
CA GLY A 275 2.68 -5.89 -23.60
C GLY A 275 2.70 -4.59 -24.42
N LYS A 276 1.66 -3.77 -24.36
CA LYS A 276 1.61 -2.48 -25.05
C LYS A 276 2.70 -1.51 -24.59
N TYR A 277 3.05 -1.51 -23.30
CA TYR A 277 4.02 -0.57 -22.73
C TYR A 277 5.46 -1.10 -22.70
N ASN A 278 5.68 -2.42 -22.79
CA ASN A 278 7.03 -3.00 -22.90
C ASN A 278 7.53 -3.09 -24.34
N ILE A 279 6.65 -3.07 -25.35
CA ILE A 279 7.01 -3.16 -26.78
C ILE A 279 7.48 -1.80 -27.34
N ALA A 280 7.18 -0.67 -26.70
CA ALA A 280 7.87 0.57 -26.97
C ALA A 280 9.12 0.63 -26.07
N PRO A 281 10.32 0.21 -26.56
CA PRO A 281 11.52 0.65 -25.90
C PRO A 281 11.43 2.18 -25.91
N THR A 282 11.48 2.80 -24.75
CA THR A 282 11.95 4.16 -24.67
C THR A 282 13.35 4.08 -25.30
N LEU A 283 13.43 4.44 -26.56
CA LEU A 283 14.67 4.92 -27.12
C LEU A 283 14.94 6.21 -26.37
N ASP A 284 15.42 6.08 -25.14
CA ASP A 284 16.15 7.12 -24.48
C ASP A 284 17.44 7.26 -25.29
N PHE A 285 17.33 8.06 -26.32
CA PHE A 285 18.47 8.78 -26.82
C PHE A 285 18.85 9.80 -25.74
N GLU A 286 19.29 9.34 -24.58
CA GLU A 286 20.24 10.07 -23.80
C GLU A 286 21.45 10.19 -24.73
N ARG A 287 21.54 11.34 -25.42
CA ARG A 287 22.73 11.72 -26.13
C ARG A 287 23.87 11.54 -25.15
N GLU A 288 24.69 10.52 -25.37
CA GLU A 288 25.96 10.43 -24.67
C GLU A 288 26.71 11.72 -24.97
N THR A 289 26.70 12.62 -24.01
CA THR A 289 27.42 13.90 -24.10
C THR A 289 28.93 13.72 -24.25
N SER A 290 29.42 12.47 -24.13
CA SER A 290 30.81 12.07 -24.43
C SER A 290 31.19 12.23 -25.92
N PHE A 291 30.21 12.38 -26.84
CA PHE A 291 30.46 12.67 -28.26
C PHE A 291 30.15 14.11 -28.68
N ASP A 292 29.74 14.96 -27.76
CA ASP A 292 29.62 16.40 -28.04
C ASP A 292 31.00 17.04 -28.13
N LEU A 293 31.56 17.09 -29.33
CA LEU A 293 32.75 17.86 -29.63
C LEU A 293 32.45 19.34 -29.34
N SER A 294 33.30 19.97 -28.55
CA SER A 294 33.12 21.40 -28.27
C SER A 294 33.19 22.20 -29.55
N PRO A 295 32.49 23.36 -29.69
CA PRO A 295 32.51 24.20 -30.91
C PRO A 295 33.93 24.67 -31.31
N SER A 296 34.91 24.57 -30.43
CA SER A 296 36.33 24.88 -30.72
C SER A 296 37.05 23.74 -31.43
N GLU A 297 36.61 22.49 -31.31
CA GLU A 297 37.23 21.32 -31.96
C GLU A 297 36.72 21.11 -33.36
N MET A 298 35.55 21.67 -33.74
CA MET A 298 35.03 21.65 -35.10
C MET A 298 35.78 22.54 -36.10
N LYS A 299 36.69 23.37 -35.65
CA LYS A 299 37.44 24.29 -36.55
C LYS A 299 38.85 23.80 -36.93
N GLN A 300 39.26 22.62 -36.51
CA GLN A 300 40.52 22.06 -36.93
C GLN A 300 40.36 21.30 -38.25
N PRO A 301 41.22 21.53 -39.26
CA PRO A 301 41.18 20.77 -40.49
C PRO A 301 41.48 19.30 -40.19
N ILE A 302 40.63 18.39 -40.70
CA ILE A 302 40.77 16.95 -40.56
C ILE A 302 42.10 16.56 -41.20
N GLN A 303 43.10 16.18 -40.43
CA GLN A 303 44.33 15.58 -40.93
C GLN A 303 44.08 14.08 -41.12
N GLU A 304 44.29 13.62 -42.37
CA GLU A 304 44.20 12.18 -42.64
C GLU A 304 45.24 11.42 -41.81
N PRO A 305 44.86 10.28 -41.19
CA PRO A 305 45.79 9.49 -40.40
C PRO A 305 46.86 8.88 -41.33
N THR A 306 48.08 9.36 -41.22
CA THR A 306 49.23 8.77 -41.95
C THR A 306 49.68 7.54 -41.20
N ILE A 307 49.49 6.36 -41.80
CA ILE A 307 50.02 5.10 -41.27
C ILE A 307 51.52 5.05 -41.57
N LYS A 308 52.34 5.23 -40.52
CA LYS A 308 53.79 4.91 -40.64
C LYS A 308 53.97 3.41 -40.46
N VAL A 309 54.16 2.71 -41.56
CA VAL A 309 54.54 1.28 -41.54
C VAL A 309 56.01 1.21 -41.21
N ASN A 310 56.33 0.50 -40.12
CA ASN A 310 57.73 0.18 -39.78
C ASN A 310 58.09 -1.07 -40.62
N THR A 311 58.84 -0.87 -41.69
CA THR A 311 59.29 -1.93 -42.63
C THR A 311 60.27 -2.93 -42.00
N ASP A 312 60.86 -2.62 -40.83
CA ASP A 312 61.78 -3.46 -40.12
C ASP A 312 61.16 -4.36 -39.03
N TYR A 313 59.84 -4.29 -38.89
CA TYR A 313 59.11 -5.13 -37.93
C TYR A 313 58.79 -6.50 -38.51
N ASN A 314 59.53 -7.49 -38.02
CA ASN A 314 59.25 -8.90 -38.34
C ASN A 314 58.64 -9.58 -37.11
N PRO A 315 57.34 -9.96 -37.14
CA PRO A 315 56.67 -10.58 -36.00
C PRO A 315 57.16 -12.02 -35.67
N PHE A 316 57.98 -12.60 -36.50
CA PHE A 316 58.51 -13.95 -36.33
C PHE A 316 59.92 -14.04 -35.69
N ASN A 317 60.56 -12.89 -35.40
CA ASN A 317 61.84 -12.84 -34.68
C ASN A 317 61.57 -12.67 -33.18
N SER A 318 61.40 -13.75 -32.44
CA SER A 318 61.35 -13.77 -30.99
C SER A 318 62.77 -13.69 -30.40
N SER A 319 63.13 -12.52 -29.86
CA SER A 319 64.30 -12.38 -29.00
C SER A 319 63.89 -12.38 -27.52
N PRO A 320 64.68 -13.01 -26.63
CA PRO A 320 64.27 -13.23 -25.24
C PRO A 320 64.22 -11.95 -24.42
N ALA A 321 63.31 -11.93 -23.48
CA ALA A 321 62.99 -10.84 -22.57
C ALA A 321 64.22 -10.28 -21.86
N ARG A 322 64.46 -8.96 -21.96
CA ARG A 322 65.35 -8.21 -21.10
C ARG A 322 64.62 -7.68 -19.89
N SER A 323 65.09 -8.04 -18.72
CA SER A 323 64.72 -7.52 -17.43
C SER A 323 64.97 -6.00 -17.35
N PHE A 324 63.97 -5.24 -16.98
CA PHE A 324 64.09 -3.83 -16.66
C PHE A 324 64.52 -3.68 -15.20
N SER A 325 65.69 -3.13 -14.98
CA SER A 325 66.16 -2.61 -13.71
C SER A 325 65.65 -1.18 -13.48
N ASN A 326 65.23 -0.93 -12.26
CA ASN A 326 64.83 0.36 -11.72
C ASN A 326 65.99 1.41 -11.79
N SER A 327 65.66 2.58 -12.29
CA SER A 327 66.18 3.88 -11.74
C SER A 327 65.50 5.03 -12.52
N ASP A 328 64.63 5.79 -11.94
CA ASP A 328 64.81 7.18 -11.60
C ASP A 328 63.50 7.78 -11.04
N ARG A 329 63.68 8.29 -9.83
CA ARG A 329 62.72 9.11 -9.11
C ARG A 329 62.66 10.49 -9.72
N THR A 330 61.45 10.99 -9.98
CA THR A 330 61.16 12.41 -9.75
C THR A 330 59.75 12.58 -9.18
N GLN A 331 59.71 13.43 -8.19
CA GLN A 331 58.62 13.74 -7.26
C GLN A 331 57.41 14.37 -7.94
N SER A 332 56.22 13.95 -7.57
CA SER A 332 55.08 14.87 -7.47
C SER A 332 54.06 14.35 -6.44
N LYS A 333 53.61 15.29 -5.66
CA LYS A 333 52.81 15.36 -4.45
C LYS A 333 51.69 14.36 -4.28
N ALA A 334 51.63 13.83 -3.04
CA ALA A 334 50.57 13.06 -2.44
C ALA A 334 49.23 13.83 -2.39
N ILE A 335 48.16 13.12 -2.74
CA ILE A 335 46.80 13.39 -2.26
C ILE A 335 46.33 12.10 -1.57
N ASN A 336 46.04 12.25 -0.28
CA ASN A 336 45.50 11.20 0.58
C ASN A 336 44.16 10.65 0.06
N ALA A 337 44.07 9.36 -0.11
CA ALA A 337 42.83 8.63 -0.07
C ALA A 337 42.98 7.43 0.86
N ASN A 338 42.22 7.44 1.92
CA ASN A 338 42.15 6.44 2.97
C ASN A 338 41.79 5.07 2.45
N GLY A 339 42.43 4.10 3.03
CA GLY A 339 42.46 2.69 2.77
C GLY A 339 41.15 1.91 2.68
N PHE A 340 41.22 0.94 1.80
CA PHE A 340 40.47 -0.31 1.94
C PHE A 340 41.50 -1.43 2.06
N GLY A 341 41.57 -1.98 3.27
CA GLY A 341 42.39 -3.15 3.57
C GLY A 341 41.76 -4.40 2.93
N SER A 342 42.55 -5.09 2.13
CA SER A 342 42.24 -6.44 1.68
C SER A 342 42.49 -7.42 2.82
N ASN A 343 41.39 -7.89 3.45
CA ASN A 343 41.41 -9.08 4.32
C ASN A 343 41.17 -10.32 3.45
N THR A 344 42.19 -11.05 3.15
CA THR A 344 42.13 -12.44 2.78
C THR A 344 41.84 -13.27 4.02
N SER A 345 40.55 -13.52 4.34
CA SER A 345 40.13 -14.47 5.33
C SER A 345 39.67 -15.78 4.66
N LYS A 346 40.27 -16.81 5.13
CA LYS A 346 40.18 -18.25 4.90
C LYS A 346 38.82 -18.78 4.44
N ARG A 347 38.88 -19.68 3.46
CA ARG A 347 37.83 -20.48 2.83
C ARG A 347 37.27 -21.62 3.73
N GLU A 348 37.31 -21.52 5.06
CA GLU A 348 36.95 -22.64 5.96
C GLU A 348 35.65 -22.48 6.74
N ASP A 349 34.91 -21.36 6.57
CA ASP A 349 33.68 -21.11 7.37
C ASP A 349 32.34 -21.29 6.63
N TRP A 350 32.32 -21.77 5.39
CA TRP A 350 31.09 -21.93 4.62
C TRP A 350 30.34 -23.25 4.87
N ASP A 351 31.02 -24.29 5.38
CA ASP A 351 30.42 -25.60 5.61
C ASP A 351 29.60 -25.69 6.92
N ASN A 352 29.75 -24.73 7.82
CA ASN A 352 29.03 -24.71 9.09
C ASN A 352 27.63 -24.02 9.04
N PHE A 353 27.24 -23.44 7.92
CA PHE A 353 25.92 -22.78 7.76
C PHE A 353 24.81 -23.74 7.35
N TYR A 354 25.10 -24.98 6.98
CA TYR A 354 24.11 -25.94 6.46
C TYR A 354 23.83 -27.14 7.37
N THR A 355 24.34 -27.19 8.60
CA THR A 355 23.92 -28.18 9.59
C THR A 355 22.70 -27.66 10.34
N ILE A 356 21.52 -28.00 9.84
CA ILE A 356 20.26 -27.94 10.59
C ILE A 356 20.34 -29.01 11.66
N LYS A 357 20.40 -28.61 12.92
CA LYS A 357 20.15 -29.51 14.04
C LYS A 357 18.67 -29.88 14.01
N GLU A 358 18.38 -31.11 13.70
CA GLU A 358 17.11 -31.77 13.99
C GLU A 358 16.98 -31.86 15.52
N GLU A 359 16.25 -30.95 16.13
CA GLU A 359 15.71 -31.14 17.48
C GLU A 359 14.49 -32.03 17.38
N ALA A 360 14.59 -33.19 18.01
CA ALA A 360 13.58 -34.23 18.11
C ALA A 360 12.25 -33.66 18.62
N ILE A 361 11.21 -33.75 17.80
CA ILE A 361 9.82 -33.59 18.25
C ILE A 361 9.50 -34.80 19.11
N LYS A 362 9.30 -34.53 20.39
CA LYS A 362 8.75 -35.55 21.32
C LYS A 362 7.27 -35.71 20.99
N ASP A 363 6.90 -36.95 20.71
CA ASP A 363 5.53 -37.42 20.59
C ASP A 363 4.75 -37.10 21.86
N GLU A 364 3.78 -36.19 21.79
CA GLU A 364 2.72 -36.07 22.79
C GLU A 364 1.61 -37.05 22.42
N ALA A 365 1.27 -37.90 23.38
CA ALA A 365 0.25 -38.93 23.31
C ALA A 365 -1.16 -38.32 23.06
N PRO A 366 -2.08 -39.04 22.36
CA PRO A 366 -3.42 -38.54 22.07
C PRO A 366 -4.27 -38.47 23.35
N LEU A 367 -4.92 -37.32 23.54
CA LEU A 367 -5.91 -37.10 24.59
C LEU A 367 -7.16 -37.94 24.31
N GLU A 368 -7.50 -38.84 25.22
CA GLU A 368 -8.75 -39.61 25.28
C GLU A 368 -9.94 -38.63 25.38
N ILE A 369 -10.88 -38.73 24.44
CA ILE A 369 -12.18 -38.08 24.50
C ILE A 369 -13.07 -38.92 25.44
N THR A 370 -13.29 -38.45 26.66
CA THR A 370 -14.30 -39.01 27.56
C THR A 370 -15.68 -38.52 27.15
N ASP A 371 -16.54 -39.46 26.78
CA ASP A 371 -17.96 -39.28 26.49
C ASP A 371 -18.69 -38.62 27.68
N LEU A 372 -19.19 -37.41 27.48
CA LEU A 372 -20.18 -36.78 28.35
C LEU A 372 -21.58 -37.29 27.98
N LYS A 373 -22.13 -38.14 28.81
CA LYS A 373 -23.52 -38.59 28.80
C LYS A 373 -24.46 -37.39 28.97
N VAL A 374 -25.30 -37.19 27.98
CA VAL A 374 -26.46 -36.29 28.08
C VAL A 374 -27.52 -37.02 28.95
N SER A 375 -27.78 -36.52 30.16
CA SER A 375 -28.95 -36.88 30.95
C SER A 375 -30.15 -36.06 30.47
N GLN A 376 -31.10 -36.74 29.91
CA GLN A 376 -32.45 -36.23 29.74
C GLN A 376 -33.13 -36.19 31.12
N GLU A 377 -33.55 -35.03 31.55
CA GLU A 377 -34.60 -34.84 32.52
C GLU A 377 -35.78 -34.14 31.89
N THR A 378 -36.79 -34.93 31.59
CA THR A 378 -38.22 -34.53 31.52
C THR A 378 -38.69 -34.21 32.94
N ASN A 379 -39.37 -33.04 33.15
CA ASN A 379 -40.65 -32.98 33.88
C ASN A 379 -41.13 -31.53 34.13
N TYR A 380 -42.43 -31.38 33.75
CA TYR A 380 -43.50 -30.43 34.10
C TYR A 380 -43.39 -28.99 33.61
#